data_97985a7af9358d7740048ebb414ba333
#
_entry.id   97985a7af9358d7740048ebb414ba333
#
_cell.length_a   1.000
_cell.length_b   1.000
_cell.length_c   1.000
_cell.angle_alpha   90.00
_cell.angle_beta   90.00
_cell.angle_gamma   90.00
#
_symmetry.space_group_name_H-M   'P 1'
#
loop_
_entity.id
_entity.type
_entity.pdbx_description
1 polymer ?
#
loop_
_entity_poly.entity_id
_entity_poly.type
_entity_poly.pdbx_seq_one_letter_code
_entity_poly.pdbx_strand_id
1 'polypeptide(L)'
;MRCSEECLLRQESPVATAPSTKAWIAIEQPGPWQSHALKAGNSRLPEKISLVVDTWLDVSVVLIRSRHRHGARTRRLFVANVLPHQRWLMSVELANVEQILDLDPLAIAEGVKPDWLEERSSPVTLICTNGNRDICCALEGRKLINEFEARGEVAWESTHLGGHRFAPTRLTLPDGRMYGGSASIIYRGASGLSRIQQAAECETRARHGYDDLRCEKPEKIAPNQWRVRIWRQDFVADVIVQRSDRGLAVESCGKEPVSGDQYFAIAP
;
A
#
# COMPACT_ATOMS: atom_id res chain seq x y z
N MET A 1 11.10 9.61 21.32
CA MET A 1 11.21 9.95 19.89
C MET A 1 10.22 9.09 19.12
N ARG A 2 9.57 9.62 18.09
CA ARG A 2 8.64 8.87 17.24
C ARG A 2 9.41 8.05 16.20
N CYS A 3 8.85 6.90 15.77
CA CYS A 3 9.52 6.05 14.79
C CYS A 3 9.78 6.77 13.44
N SER A 4 8.90 7.69 13.01
CA SER A 4 9.11 8.47 11.80
C SER A 4 10.21 9.53 11.93
N GLU A 5 10.41 10.10 13.12
CA GLU A 5 11.51 11.04 13.39
C GLU A 5 12.86 10.30 13.41
N GLU A 6 12.90 9.14 14.06
CA GLU A 6 14.11 8.31 14.08
C GLU A 6 14.50 7.84 12.68
N CYS A 7 13.54 7.37 11.90
CA CYS A 7 13.74 6.97 10.52
C CYS A 7 14.35 8.12 9.68
N LEU A 8 13.84 9.35 9.88
CA LEU A 8 14.37 10.55 9.19
C LEU A 8 15.81 10.87 9.63
N LEU A 9 16.10 10.84 10.94
CA LEU A 9 17.45 11.09 11.47
C LEU A 9 18.45 10.05 10.99
N ARG A 10 18.04 8.80 10.82
CA ARG A 10 18.86 7.71 10.29
C ARG A 10 18.98 7.73 8.77
N GLN A 11 18.25 8.62 8.08
CA GLN A 11 18.16 8.68 6.63
C GLN A 11 17.76 7.33 6.01
N GLU A 12 16.89 6.58 6.70
CA GLU A 12 16.42 5.27 6.21
C GLU A 12 15.60 5.46 4.93
N SER A 13 16.01 4.78 3.86
CA SER A 13 15.32 4.87 2.58
C SER A 13 13.97 4.13 2.64
N PRO A 14 12.86 4.75 2.22
CA PRO A 14 11.58 4.07 2.07
C PRO A 14 11.46 3.26 0.78
N VAL A 15 12.44 3.34 -0.11
CA VAL A 15 12.46 2.61 -1.39
C VAL A 15 12.39 1.10 -1.19
N ALA A 16 11.65 0.40 -2.03
CA ALA A 16 11.43 -1.05 -1.98
C ALA A 16 10.80 -1.55 -0.66
N THR A 17 9.95 -0.72 -0.04
CA THR A 17 9.26 -1.05 1.22
C THR A 17 7.73 -1.08 1.10
N ALA A 18 7.18 -0.98 -0.11
CA ALA A 18 5.76 -1.19 -0.32
C ALA A 18 5.37 -2.64 0.01
N PRO A 19 4.21 -2.90 0.65
CA PRO A 19 3.72 -4.27 0.82
C PRO A 19 3.56 -4.95 -0.54
N SER A 20 4.04 -6.19 -0.66
CA SER A 20 3.85 -6.99 -1.88
C SER A 20 2.50 -7.70 -1.79
N THR A 21 1.56 -7.33 -2.66
CA THR A 21 0.22 -7.93 -2.75
C THR A 21 -0.29 -7.81 -4.19
N LYS A 22 -1.12 -8.74 -4.64
CA LYS A 22 -1.68 -8.71 -6.00
C LYS A 22 -2.93 -7.83 -6.09
N ALA A 23 -3.66 -7.70 -4.99
CA ALA A 23 -4.90 -6.94 -4.96
C ALA A 23 -5.11 -6.20 -3.63
N TRP A 24 -5.92 -5.16 -3.68
CA TRP A 24 -6.38 -4.40 -2.52
C TRP A 24 -7.90 -4.36 -2.46
N ILE A 25 -8.43 -4.55 -1.25
CA ILE A 25 -9.86 -4.38 -0.96
C ILE A 25 -9.98 -3.34 0.16
N ALA A 26 -10.70 -2.25 -0.13
CA ALA A 26 -10.92 -1.17 0.80
C ALA A 26 -12.41 -1.09 1.16
N ILE A 27 -12.73 -1.35 2.43
CA ILE A 27 -14.09 -1.47 2.95
C ILE A 27 -14.41 -0.22 3.77
N GLU A 28 -15.43 0.53 3.41
CA GLU A 28 -15.86 1.66 4.23
C GLU A 28 -16.42 1.18 5.58
N GLN A 29 -15.72 1.54 6.63
CA GLN A 29 -16.09 1.26 8.01
C GLN A 29 -15.66 2.44 8.89
N PRO A 30 -16.59 3.34 9.28
CA PRO A 30 -16.29 4.43 10.20
C PRO A 30 -15.69 3.90 11.50
N GLY A 31 -14.71 4.64 12.01
CA GLY A 31 -14.07 4.27 13.27
C GLY A 31 -15.01 4.18 14.48
N PRO A 32 -14.51 3.87 15.66
CA PRO A 32 -13.08 3.77 15.96
C PRO A 32 -12.45 2.46 15.42
N TRP A 33 -11.19 2.55 15.00
CA TRP A 33 -10.37 1.40 14.60
C TRP A 33 -9.34 1.11 15.67
N GLN A 34 -9.23 -0.16 16.08
CA GLN A 34 -8.15 -0.61 16.96
C GLN A 34 -6.85 -0.83 16.18
N SER A 35 -5.77 -1.16 16.87
CA SER A 35 -4.46 -1.38 16.25
C SER A 35 -4.47 -2.43 15.13
N HIS A 36 -5.22 -3.51 15.31
CA HIS A 36 -5.46 -4.59 14.35
C HIS A 36 -6.92 -4.57 13.91
N ALA A 37 -7.30 -3.55 13.17
CA ALA A 37 -8.69 -3.22 12.89
C ALA A 37 -9.51 -4.32 12.18
N LEU A 38 -8.88 -5.22 11.44
CA LEU A 38 -9.54 -6.35 10.78
C LEU A 38 -9.77 -7.56 11.69
N LYS A 39 -9.10 -7.65 12.85
CA LYS A 39 -9.37 -8.74 13.79
C LYS A 39 -10.76 -8.61 14.41
N ALA A 40 -11.40 -9.74 14.64
CA ALA A 40 -12.71 -9.82 15.28
C ALA A 40 -12.75 -9.01 16.58
N GLY A 41 -13.81 -8.23 16.77
CA GLY A 41 -13.99 -7.33 17.92
C GLY A 41 -13.19 -6.01 17.88
N ASN A 42 -12.30 -5.82 16.90
CA ASN A 42 -11.44 -4.63 16.80
C ASN A 42 -12.00 -3.52 15.87
N SER A 43 -13.13 -3.74 15.25
CA SER A 43 -13.88 -2.79 14.45
C SER A 43 -15.37 -3.05 14.58
N ARG A 44 -16.18 -2.32 13.80
CA ARG A 44 -17.62 -2.56 13.71
C ARG A 44 -17.99 -3.52 12.57
N LEU A 45 -17.02 -4.21 11.98
CA LEU A 45 -17.29 -5.28 11.03
C LEU A 45 -17.93 -6.47 11.76
N PRO A 46 -18.91 -7.14 11.14
CA PRO A 46 -19.38 -8.44 11.61
C PRO A 46 -18.20 -9.42 11.75
N GLU A 47 -18.21 -10.18 12.84
CA GLU A 47 -17.11 -11.10 13.19
C GLU A 47 -16.79 -12.09 12.05
N LYS A 48 -17.84 -12.61 11.40
CA LYS A 48 -17.68 -13.53 10.26
C LYS A 48 -16.86 -12.95 9.10
N ILE A 49 -16.98 -11.63 8.83
CA ILE A 49 -16.15 -10.97 7.80
C ILE A 49 -14.71 -10.93 8.26
N SER A 50 -14.47 -10.51 9.51
CA SER A 50 -13.11 -10.44 10.08
C SER A 50 -12.38 -11.78 10.03
N LEU A 51 -13.07 -12.87 10.30
CA LEU A 51 -12.52 -14.22 10.26
C LEU A 51 -12.18 -14.66 8.83
N VAL A 52 -13.01 -14.34 7.86
CA VAL A 52 -12.81 -14.72 6.46
C VAL A 52 -11.68 -13.90 5.81
N VAL A 53 -11.68 -12.57 5.97
CA VAL A 53 -10.67 -11.72 5.32
C VAL A 53 -9.25 -11.96 5.85
N ASP A 54 -9.09 -12.46 7.07
CA ASP A 54 -7.79 -12.82 7.65
C ASP A 54 -7.15 -14.05 6.96
N THR A 55 -7.94 -14.83 6.22
CA THR A 55 -7.47 -16.02 5.47
C THR A 55 -7.09 -15.70 4.01
N TRP A 56 -7.37 -14.50 3.52
CA TRP A 56 -7.13 -14.16 2.12
C TRP A 56 -5.65 -13.99 1.81
N LEU A 57 -5.15 -14.79 0.90
CA LEU A 57 -3.77 -14.75 0.42
C LEU A 57 -3.63 -13.79 -0.76
N ASP A 58 -2.48 -13.13 -0.88
CA ASP A 58 -2.17 -12.20 -1.98
C ASP A 58 -3.12 -10.99 -2.13
N VAL A 59 -4.06 -10.82 -1.17
CA VAL A 59 -5.01 -9.72 -1.12
C VAL A 59 -4.85 -8.95 0.19
N SER A 60 -4.61 -7.67 0.10
CA SER A 60 -4.55 -6.79 1.26
C SER A 60 -5.91 -6.12 1.49
N VAL A 61 -6.46 -6.26 2.68
CA VAL A 61 -7.73 -5.64 3.08
C VAL A 61 -7.46 -4.48 4.02
N VAL A 62 -8.14 -3.36 3.81
CA VAL A 62 -8.09 -2.19 4.70
C VAL A 62 -9.48 -1.64 4.94
N LEU A 63 -9.69 -1.08 6.12
CA LEU A 63 -10.88 -0.28 6.39
C LEU A 63 -10.62 1.17 6.00
N ILE A 64 -11.63 1.80 5.42
CA ILE A 64 -11.56 3.20 4.99
C ILE A 64 -12.72 4.00 5.55
N ARG A 65 -12.57 5.33 5.60
CA ARG A 65 -13.64 6.27 5.88
C ARG A 65 -13.39 7.60 5.16
N SER A 66 -14.45 8.32 4.92
CA SER A 66 -14.40 9.67 4.38
C SER A 66 -15.17 10.62 5.30
N ARG A 67 -14.66 11.81 5.52
CA ARG A 67 -15.34 12.87 6.26
C ARG A 67 -16.63 13.32 5.54
N HIS A 68 -16.61 13.28 4.20
CA HIS A 68 -17.75 13.66 3.35
C HIS A 68 -18.89 12.64 3.35
N ARG A 69 -18.69 11.47 3.95
CA ARG A 69 -19.69 10.38 4.02
C ARG A 69 -20.18 10.08 5.43
N HIS A 70 -19.97 11.04 6.34
CA HIS A 70 -20.44 10.88 7.72
C HIS A 70 -21.97 10.69 7.75
N GLY A 71 -22.43 9.61 8.36
CA GLY A 71 -23.85 9.26 8.43
C GLY A 71 -24.44 8.54 7.20
N ALA A 72 -23.64 8.20 6.19
CA ALA A 72 -24.09 7.40 5.05
C ALA A 72 -24.69 6.05 5.50
N ARG A 73 -25.82 5.67 4.90
CA ARG A 73 -26.51 4.40 5.19
C ARG A 73 -25.87 3.20 4.48
N THR A 74 -25.22 3.45 3.34
CA THR A 74 -24.47 2.45 2.56
C THR A 74 -23.00 2.51 2.89
N ARG A 75 -22.24 1.48 2.50
CA ARG A 75 -20.80 1.38 2.64
C ARG A 75 -20.15 1.34 1.26
N ARG A 76 -19.15 2.19 1.05
CA ARG A 76 -18.34 2.12 -0.17
C ARG A 76 -17.39 0.92 -0.08
N LEU A 77 -17.33 0.14 -1.16
CA LEU A 77 -16.32 -0.88 -1.39
C LEU A 77 -15.50 -0.48 -2.61
N PHE A 78 -14.17 -0.59 -2.48
CA PHE A 78 -13.25 -0.57 -3.61
C PHE A 78 -12.50 -1.89 -3.66
N VAL A 79 -12.39 -2.45 -4.86
CA VAL A 79 -11.60 -3.65 -5.15
C VAL A 79 -10.69 -3.33 -6.31
N ALA A 80 -9.39 -3.60 -6.15
CA ALA A 80 -8.41 -3.30 -7.18
C ALA A 80 -7.41 -4.45 -7.35
N ASN A 81 -7.17 -4.86 -8.59
CA ASN A 81 -5.98 -5.62 -8.93
C ASN A 81 -4.86 -4.62 -9.28
N VAL A 82 -3.67 -4.83 -8.72
CA VAL A 82 -2.53 -3.90 -8.82
C VAL A 82 -1.33 -4.47 -9.58
N LEU A 83 -1.47 -5.68 -10.14
CA LEU A 83 -0.44 -6.28 -10.99
C LEU A 83 -0.20 -5.41 -12.22
N PRO A 84 1.05 -5.10 -12.60
CA PRO A 84 1.36 -4.09 -13.62
C PRO A 84 0.67 -4.27 -14.98
N HIS A 85 0.31 -5.51 -15.35
CA HIS A 85 -0.28 -5.85 -16.64
C HIS A 85 -1.79 -6.14 -16.57
N GLN A 86 -2.39 -6.10 -15.37
CA GLN A 86 -3.79 -6.48 -15.15
C GLN A 86 -4.53 -5.47 -14.24
N ARG A 87 -4.07 -4.22 -14.18
CA ARG A 87 -4.64 -3.21 -13.29
C ARG A 87 -6.08 -2.89 -13.63
N TRP A 88 -6.93 -2.94 -12.62
CA TRP A 88 -8.29 -2.45 -12.69
C TRP A 88 -8.77 -2.01 -11.30
N LEU A 89 -9.79 -1.18 -11.29
CA LEU A 89 -10.46 -0.69 -10.08
C LEU A 89 -11.96 -0.82 -10.26
N MET A 90 -12.58 -1.51 -9.31
CA MET A 90 -14.03 -1.68 -9.24
C MET A 90 -14.56 -1.05 -7.95
N SER A 91 -15.83 -0.66 -7.96
CA SER A 91 -16.49 -0.11 -6.77
C SER A 91 -17.97 -0.42 -6.74
N VAL A 92 -18.55 -0.38 -5.53
CA VAL A 92 -20.00 -0.48 -5.31
C VAL A 92 -20.40 0.20 -4.00
N GLU A 93 -21.65 0.58 -3.89
CA GLU A 93 -22.30 0.95 -2.63
C GLU A 93 -22.97 -0.29 -2.04
N LEU A 94 -22.42 -0.84 -0.97
CA LEU A 94 -22.97 -1.99 -0.26
C LEU A 94 -24.17 -1.55 0.59
N ALA A 95 -25.33 -2.13 0.35
CA ALA A 95 -26.48 -2.02 1.25
C ALA A 95 -26.28 -2.86 2.52
N ASN A 96 -25.64 -4.01 2.37
CA ASN A 96 -25.22 -4.90 3.45
C ASN A 96 -23.73 -5.21 3.31
N VAL A 97 -22.94 -4.95 4.37
CA VAL A 97 -21.51 -5.20 4.38
C VAL A 97 -21.15 -6.68 4.21
N GLU A 98 -22.07 -7.59 4.49
CA GLU A 98 -21.87 -9.03 4.33
C GLU A 98 -21.71 -9.48 2.88
N GLN A 99 -22.14 -8.67 1.90
CA GLN A 99 -21.90 -8.91 0.47
C GLN A 99 -20.38 -9.03 0.13
N ILE A 100 -19.49 -8.57 1.02
CA ILE A 100 -18.05 -8.80 0.88
C ILE A 100 -17.69 -10.29 0.86
N LEU A 101 -18.50 -11.13 1.49
CA LEU A 101 -18.30 -12.59 1.52
C LEU A 101 -18.56 -13.25 0.15
N ASP A 102 -19.19 -12.54 -0.79
CA ASP A 102 -19.43 -12.99 -2.16
C ASP A 102 -18.19 -12.75 -3.06
N LEU A 103 -17.14 -12.09 -2.56
CA LEU A 103 -15.89 -11.91 -3.27
C LEU A 103 -15.07 -13.21 -3.27
N ASP A 104 -14.52 -13.55 -4.43
CA ASP A 104 -13.50 -14.59 -4.57
C ASP A 104 -12.10 -13.94 -4.55
N PRO A 105 -11.35 -13.98 -3.43
CA PRO A 105 -10.05 -13.34 -3.32
C PRO A 105 -8.99 -13.97 -4.25
N LEU A 106 -9.09 -15.26 -4.54
CA LEU A 106 -8.16 -15.93 -5.44
C LEU A 106 -8.37 -15.45 -6.89
N ALA A 107 -9.62 -15.43 -7.34
CA ALA A 107 -9.96 -14.91 -8.68
C ALA A 107 -9.55 -13.43 -8.82
N ILE A 108 -9.80 -12.59 -7.80
CA ILE A 108 -9.38 -11.19 -7.76
C ILE A 108 -7.85 -11.07 -7.85
N ALA A 109 -7.10 -11.88 -7.12
CA ALA A 109 -5.64 -11.88 -7.16
C ALA A 109 -5.09 -12.33 -8.54
N GLU A 110 -5.82 -13.17 -9.26
CA GLU A 110 -5.48 -13.59 -10.63
C GLU A 110 -6.02 -12.62 -11.71
N GLY A 111 -6.60 -11.49 -11.31
CA GLY A 111 -7.03 -10.42 -12.23
C GLY A 111 -8.47 -10.51 -12.72
N VAL A 112 -9.26 -11.45 -12.22
CA VAL A 112 -10.68 -11.58 -12.59
C VAL A 112 -11.49 -10.47 -11.89
N LYS A 113 -12.27 -9.73 -12.68
CA LYS A 113 -13.17 -8.69 -12.16
C LYS A 113 -14.45 -9.33 -11.62
N PRO A 114 -14.88 -9.03 -10.38
CA PRO A 114 -16.21 -9.42 -9.91
C PRO A 114 -17.31 -8.76 -10.77
N ASP A 115 -18.24 -9.54 -11.27
CA ASP A 115 -19.28 -9.11 -12.22
C ASP A 115 -20.36 -8.20 -11.61
N TRP A 116 -20.54 -8.24 -10.30
CA TRP A 116 -21.52 -7.44 -9.56
C TRP A 116 -20.94 -6.08 -9.07
N LEU A 117 -19.68 -5.78 -9.40
CA LEU A 117 -19.05 -4.49 -9.13
C LEU A 117 -19.01 -3.65 -10.40
N GLU A 118 -19.00 -2.32 -10.24
CA GLU A 118 -18.90 -1.36 -11.33
C GLU A 118 -17.45 -0.93 -11.57
N GLU A 119 -17.02 -0.89 -12.81
CA GLU A 119 -15.68 -0.41 -13.18
C GLU A 119 -15.54 1.09 -12.91
N ARG A 120 -14.42 1.47 -12.30
CA ARG A 120 -14.12 2.86 -11.97
C ARG A 120 -12.87 3.34 -12.70
N SER A 121 -13.01 4.37 -13.52
CA SER A 121 -11.89 5.00 -14.25
C SER A 121 -11.06 5.95 -13.38
N SER A 122 -11.69 6.61 -12.39
CA SER A 122 -10.97 7.57 -11.53
C SER A 122 -10.19 6.87 -10.43
N PRO A 123 -8.92 7.21 -10.23
CA PRO A 123 -8.10 6.60 -9.17
C PRO A 123 -8.65 6.91 -7.78
N VAL A 124 -8.28 6.09 -6.81
CA VAL A 124 -8.61 6.25 -5.39
C VAL A 124 -7.34 6.38 -4.59
N THR A 125 -7.25 7.44 -3.79
CA THR A 125 -6.14 7.67 -2.87
C THR A 125 -6.55 7.29 -1.45
N LEU A 126 -5.76 6.41 -0.82
CA LEU A 126 -5.90 6.00 0.57
C LEU A 126 -4.71 6.53 1.38
N ILE A 127 -4.98 7.11 2.56
CA ILE A 127 -3.96 7.64 3.47
C ILE A 127 -4.16 7.03 4.85
N CYS A 128 -3.11 6.41 5.39
CA CYS A 128 -3.19 5.82 6.73
C CYS A 128 -3.33 6.88 7.82
N THR A 129 -4.40 6.79 8.62
CA THR A 129 -4.65 7.66 9.78
C THR A 129 -4.93 6.89 11.07
N ASN A 130 -4.63 5.57 11.10
CA ASN A 130 -4.91 4.72 12.27
C ASN A 130 -3.89 4.96 13.40
N GLY A 131 -4.21 5.90 14.31
CA GLY A 131 -3.38 6.24 15.46
C GLY A 131 -3.25 5.15 16.51
N ASN A 132 -4.23 4.25 16.62
CA ASN A 132 -4.15 3.11 17.52
C ASN A 132 -3.13 2.06 17.04
N ARG A 133 -2.81 2.05 15.74
CA ARG A 133 -1.73 1.23 15.19
C ARG A 133 -0.37 1.87 15.44
N ASP A 134 -0.26 3.15 15.12
CA ASP A 134 0.93 3.97 15.37
C ASP A 134 0.57 5.46 15.34
N ILE A 135 1.05 6.22 16.31
CA ILE A 135 0.74 7.65 16.45
C ILE A 135 1.24 8.46 15.25
N CYS A 136 2.35 8.06 14.60
CA CYS A 136 2.86 8.73 13.40
C CYS A 136 1.83 8.70 12.26
N CYS A 137 1.09 7.58 12.08
CA CYS A 137 0.02 7.49 11.09
C CYS A 137 -1.07 8.52 11.34
N ALA A 138 -1.48 8.73 12.60
CA ALA A 138 -2.51 9.72 12.92
C ALA A 138 -2.01 11.14 12.69
N LEU A 139 -0.82 11.47 13.17
CA LEU A 139 -0.30 12.84 13.13
C LEU A 139 0.02 13.27 11.69
N GLU A 140 0.84 12.49 11.00
CA GLU A 140 1.30 12.85 9.65
C GLU A 140 0.22 12.55 8.58
N GLY A 141 -0.54 11.47 8.73
CA GLY A 141 -1.62 11.12 7.80
C GLY A 141 -2.75 12.15 7.80
N ARG A 142 -3.15 12.69 8.97
CA ARG A 142 -4.18 13.74 9.03
C ARG A 142 -3.73 15.06 8.44
N LYS A 143 -2.44 15.42 8.57
CA LYS A 143 -1.89 16.59 7.87
C LYS A 143 -2.04 16.41 6.36
N LEU A 144 -1.64 15.25 5.84
CA LEU A 144 -1.74 14.96 4.41
C LEU A 144 -3.19 14.94 3.92
N ILE A 145 -4.16 14.40 4.68
CA ILE A 145 -5.60 14.48 4.36
C ILE A 145 -6.04 15.94 4.22
N ASN A 146 -5.68 16.79 5.18
CA ASN A 146 -6.04 18.22 5.15
C ASN A 146 -5.43 18.95 3.94
N GLU A 147 -4.23 18.57 3.52
CA GLU A 147 -3.58 19.10 2.30
C GLU A 147 -4.34 18.70 1.04
N PHE A 148 -4.84 17.46 0.96
CA PHE A 148 -5.69 17.01 -0.15
C PHE A 148 -6.99 17.80 -0.19
N GLU A 149 -7.68 17.92 0.94
CA GLU A 149 -8.91 18.70 1.05
C GLU A 149 -8.70 20.19 0.66
N ALA A 150 -7.60 20.80 1.09
CA ALA A 150 -7.26 22.17 0.74
C ALA A 150 -7.06 22.41 -0.75
N ARG A 151 -6.66 21.35 -1.50
CA ARG A 151 -6.55 21.38 -2.96
C ARG A 151 -7.84 20.97 -3.70
N GLY A 152 -8.92 20.67 -2.96
CA GLY A 152 -10.16 20.15 -3.53
C GLY A 152 -10.06 18.70 -4.02
N GLU A 153 -9.03 17.98 -3.61
CA GLU A 153 -8.80 16.58 -3.94
C GLU A 153 -9.45 15.66 -2.91
N VAL A 154 -9.94 14.49 -3.36
CA VAL A 154 -10.56 13.50 -2.48
C VAL A 154 -9.57 12.41 -2.12
N ALA A 155 -9.30 12.26 -0.83
CA ALA A 155 -8.57 11.12 -0.28
C ALA A 155 -9.39 10.44 0.82
N TRP A 156 -9.20 9.12 0.97
CA TRP A 156 -9.84 8.33 2.00
C TRP A 156 -8.86 8.09 3.15
N GLU A 157 -9.31 8.33 4.37
CA GLU A 157 -8.60 7.84 5.54
C GLU A 157 -8.65 6.31 5.54
N SER A 158 -7.53 5.66 5.86
CA SER A 158 -7.47 4.19 5.91
C SER A 158 -6.83 3.67 7.19
N THR A 159 -7.07 2.40 7.47
CA THR A 159 -6.29 1.63 8.43
C THR A 159 -4.87 1.42 7.90
N HIS A 160 -4.08 0.59 8.57
CA HIS A 160 -2.65 0.48 8.32
C HIS A 160 -2.29 -0.02 6.90
N LEU A 161 -1.53 0.80 6.15
CA LEU A 161 -1.01 0.52 4.81
C LEU A 161 0.41 -0.07 4.79
N GLY A 162 1.00 -0.36 5.94
CA GLY A 162 2.39 -0.81 6.05
C GLY A 162 3.42 0.33 6.12
N GLY A 163 4.49 0.11 6.94
CA GLY A 163 5.62 1.04 7.02
C GLY A 163 5.33 2.37 7.71
N HIS A 164 4.69 2.35 8.90
CA HIS A 164 4.34 3.58 9.64
C HIS A 164 5.55 4.42 10.06
N ARG A 165 6.76 3.85 10.15
CA ARG A 165 7.98 4.64 10.31
C ARG A 165 8.27 5.58 9.13
N PHE A 166 7.64 5.33 7.98
CA PHE A 166 7.64 6.22 6.81
C PHE A 166 6.35 7.05 6.71
N ALA A 167 5.64 7.30 7.83
CA ALA A 167 4.43 8.13 7.81
C ALA A 167 4.73 9.56 7.33
N PRO A 168 3.79 10.21 6.60
CA PRO A 168 2.50 9.69 6.18
C PRO A 168 2.63 8.61 5.09
N THR A 169 1.82 7.54 5.17
CA THR A 169 1.80 6.51 4.14
C THR A 169 0.54 6.65 3.28
N ARG A 170 0.75 6.62 1.95
CA ARG A 170 -0.29 6.80 0.94
C ARG A 170 -0.23 5.69 -0.08
N LEU A 171 -1.40 5.20 -0.49
CA LEU A 171 -1.60 4.24 -1.59
C LEU A 171 -2.51 4.86 -2.64
N THR A 172 -2.18 4.70 -3.92
CA THR A 172 -3.03 5.07 -5.05
C THR A 172 -3.46 3.82 -5.82
N LEU A 173 -4.76 3.63 -5.98
CA LEU A 173 -5.36 2.52 -6.72
C LEU A 173 -5.90 3.01 -8.08
N PRO A 174 -5.84 2.19 -9.16
CA PRO A 174 -5.39 0.80 -9.20
C PRO A 174 -3.87 0.63 -9.39
N ASP A 175 -3.08 1.68 -9.45
CA ASP A 175 -1.65 1.60 -9.73
C ASP A 175 -0.85 0.83 -8.66
N GLY A 176 -1.39 0.70 -7.45
CA GLY A 176 -0.71 0.11 -6.32
C GLY A 176 0.48 0.93 -5.83
N ARG A 177 0.59 2.20 -6.26
CA ARG A 177 1.73 3.07 -5.93
C ARG A 177 1.69 3.47 -4.46
N MET A 178 2.75 3.13 -3.76
CA MET A 178 2.95 3.48 -2.37
C MET A 178 3.91 4.65 -2.20
N TYR A 179 3.58 5.55 -1.28
CA TYR A 179 4.41 6.71 -0.94
C TYR A 179 4.55 6.83 0.57
N GLY A 180 5.60 7.48 1.02
CA GLY A 180 5.83 7.78 2.43
C GLY A 180 6.91 8.83 2.61
N GLY A 181 7.10 9.30 3.85
CA GLY A 181 8.12 10.27 4.23
C GLY A 181 7.53 11.57 4.78
N SER A 182 8.01 11.99 5.95
CA SER A 182 7.51 13.17 6.67
C SER A 182 8.18 14.48 6.22
N ALA A 183 9.42 14.44 5.75
CA ALA A 183 10.12 15.61 5.24
C ALA A 183 9.82 15.87 3.75
N SER A 184 9.68 14.80 2.98
CA SER A 184 9.26 14.82 1.57
C SER A 184 8.54 13.52 1.26
N ILE A 185 7.53 13.58 0.40
CA ILE A 185 6.82 12.38 -0.03
C ILE A 185 7.67 11.62 -1.06
N ILE A 186 8.15 10.45 -0.67
CA ILE A 186 9.02 9.59 -1.47
C ILE A 186 8.23 8.38 -1.98
N TYR A 187 8.45 8.00 -3.23
CA TYR A 187 7.91 6.79 -3.82
C TYR A 187 8.58 5.55 -3.21
N ARG A 188 7.79 4.62 -2.69
CA ARG A 188 8.24 3.41 -2.01
C ARG A 188 8.27 2.18 -2.92
N GLY A 189 7.57 2.22 -4.04
CA GLY A 189 7.37 1.14 -4.99
C GLY A 189 5.89 0.85 -5.25
N ALA A 190 5.61 0.05 -6.27
CA ALA A 190 4.28 -0.46 -6.55
C ALA A 190 4.03 -1.77 -5.78
N SER A 191 2.89 -1.87 -5.09
CA SER A 191 2.57 -3.03 -4.25
C SER A 191 2.36 -4.33 -5.03
N GLY A 192 2.09 -4.26 -6.34
CA GLY A 192 2.04 -5.44 -7.23
C GLY A 192 3.40 -6.05 -7.58
N LEU A 193 4.50 -5.51 -7.05
CA LEU A 193 5.87 -5.93 -7.30
C LEU A 193 6.52 -6.52 -6.05
N SER A 194 7.43 -7.47 -6.24
CA SER A 194 8.34 -7.92 -5.17
C SER A 194 9.30 -6.80 -4.76
N ARG A 195 9.88 -6.87 -3.56
CA ARG A 195 10.84 -5.86 -3.07
C ARG A 195 12.04 -5.65 -4.02
N ILE A 196 12.50 -6.72 -4.67
CA ILE A 196 13.59 -6.65 -5.64
C ILE A 196 13.13 -5.86 -6.89
N GLN A 197 11.95 -6.15 -7.41
CA GLN A 197 11.40 -5.41 -8.55
C GLN A 197 11.09 -3.94 -8.17
N GLN A 198 10.60 -3.67 -6.97
CA GLN A 198 10.37 -2.32 -6.47
C GLN A 198 11.67 -1.50 -6.43
N ALA A 199 12.79 -2.09 -5.98
CA ALA A 199 14.08 -1.41 -5.96
C ALA A 199 14.52 -1.02 -7.38
N ALA A 200 14.41 -1.94 -8.32
CA ALA A 200 14.74 -1.68 -9.72
C ALA A 200 13.81 -0.63 -10.36
N GLU A 201 12.50 -0.73 -10.11
CA GLU A 201 11.51 0.21 -10.61
C GLU A 201 11.72 1.63 -10.06
N CYS A 202 11.97 1.76 -8.75
CA CYS A 202 12.22 3.05 -8.12
C CYS A 202 13.46 3.74 -8.70
N GLU A 203 14.54 2.99 -8.92
CA GLU A 203 15.77 3.51 -9.52
C GLU A 203 15.52 3.98 -10.95
N THR A 204 14.84 3.17 -11.77
CA THR A 204 14.55 3.52 -13.16
C THR A 204 13.64 4.76 -13.25
N ARG A 205 12.65 4.87 -12.36
CA ARG A 205 11.82 6.07 -12.26
C ARG A 205 12.63 7.31 -11.88
N ALA A 206 13.51 7.17 -10.88
CA ALA A 206 14.33 8.28 -10.41
C ALA A 206 15.25 8.81 -11.52
N ARG A 207 15.82 7.92 -12.35
CA ARG A 207 16.73 8.29 -13.45
C ARG A 207 16.02 8.84 -14.69
N HIS A 208 14.87 8.29 -15.05
CA HIS A 208 14.25 8.51 -16.36
C HIS A 208 12.88 9.18 -16.30
N GLY A 209 12.25 9.28 -15.12
CA GLY A 209 10.91 9.87 -14.97
C GLY A 209 9.77 9.02 -15.54
N TYR A 210 10.00 7.74 -15.84
CA TYR A 210 9.01 6.88 -16.48
C TYR A 210 7.95 6.37 -15.50
N ASP A 211 6.70 6.36 -15.92
CA ASP A 211 5.56 6.00 -15.09
C ASP A 211 4.93 4.62 -15.36
N ASP A 212 5.16 4.05 -16.54
CA ASP A 212 4.52 2.84 -17.07
C ASP A 212 5.49 1.66 -17.20
N LEU A 213 6.44 1.57 -16.28
CA LEU A 213 7.45 0.52 -16.27
C LEU A 213 6.86 -0.85 -15.97
N ARG A 214 7.39 -1.86 -16.67
CA ARG A 214 7.15 -3.28 -16.41
C ARG A 214 8.44 -3.93 -15.97
N CYS A 215 8.33 -4.88 -15.04
CA CYS A 215 9.47 -5.62 -14.49
C CYS A 215 9.31 -7.10 -14.74
N GLU A 216 10.33 -7.72 -15.30
CA GLU A 216 10.38 -9.18 -15.38
C GLU A 216 10.66 -9.81 -14.01
N LYS A 217 10.51 -11.14 -13.93
CA LYS A 217 10.87 -11.89 -12.73
C LYS A 217 12.38 -11.72 -12.45
N PRO A 218 12.78 -11.43 -11.21
CA PRO A 218 14.19 -11.27 -10.86
C PRO A 218 15.00 -12.55 -11.12
N GLU A 219 16.11 -12.41 -11.81
CA GLU A 219 17.11 -13.46 -12.00
C GLU A 219 18.20 -13.34 -10.93
N LYS A 220 18.42 -14.37 -10.14
CA LYS A 220 19.50 -14.38 -9.14
C LYS A 220 20.85 -14.59 -9.83
N ILE A 221 21.78 -13.63 -9.71
CA ILE A 221 23.09 -13.65 -10.38
C ILE A 221 24.26 -13.88 -9.42
N ALA A 222 24.08 -13.56 -8.12
CA ALA A 222 25.07 -13.80 -7.06
C ALA A 222 24.39 -13.89 -5.68
N PRO A 223 25.08 -14.26 -4.61
CA PRO A 223 24.56 -14.12 -3.25
C PRO A 223 24.11 -12.68 -3.00
N ASN A 224 22.82 -12.52 -2.61
CA ASN A 224 22.19 -11.21 -2.37
C ASN A 224 22.14 -10.24 -3.57
N GLN A 225 22.31 -10.72 -4.80
CA GLN A 225 22.22 -9.90 -6.00
C GLN A 225 21.29 -10.53 -7.06
N TRP A 226 20.50 -9.67 -7.68
CA TRP A 226 19.56 -10.04 -8.73
C TRP A 226 19.64 -9.08 -9.89
N ARG A 227 19.46 -9.60 -11.11
CA ARG A 227 19.19 -8.81 -12.31
C ARG A 227 17.68 -8.73 -12.49
N VAL A 228 17.19 -7.52 -12.75
CA VAL A 228 15.79 -7.26 -13.09
C VAL A 228 15.74 -6.55 -14.43
N ARG A 229 15.15 -7.18 -15.44
CA ARG A 229 14.85 -6.49 -16.69
C ARG A 229 13.63 -5.63 -16.51
N ILE A 230 13.80 -4.34 -16.84
CA ILE A 230 12.74 -3.33 -16.81
C ILE A 230 12.55 -2.81 -18.22
N TRP A 231 11.30 -2.63 -18.61
CA TRP A 231 10.97 -2.18 -19.94
C TRP A 231 9.65 -1.41 -20.00
N ARG A 232 9.52 -0.64 -21.07
CA ARG A 232 8.32 0.03 -21.58
C ARG A 232 8.43 0.04 -23.11
N GLN A 233 7.44 0.64 -23.80
CA GLN A 233 7.35 0.59 -25.27
C GLN A 233 8.65 0.96 -26.01
N ASP A 234 9.39 1.94 -25.52
CA ASP A 234 10.57 2.56 -26.15
C ASP A 234 11.84 2.49 -25.29
N PHE A 235 11.83 1.66 -24.24
CA PHE A 235 12.94 1.56 -23.29
C PHE A 235 13.06 0.14 -22.73
N VAL A 236 14.31 -0.32 -22.63
CA VAL A 236 14.67 -1.56 -21.92
C VAL A 236 16.00 -1.36 -21.20
N ALA A 237 16.09 -1.85 -19.97
CA ALA A 237 17.31 -1.88 -19.19
C ALA A 237 17.35 -3.07 -18.25
N ASP A 238 18.57 -3.54 -17.97
CA ASP A 238 18.80 -4.49 -16.87
C ASP A 238 19.33 -3.72 -15.67
N VAL A 239 18.66 -3.86 -14.53
CA VAL A 239 19.03 -3.21 -13.26
C VAL A 239 19.51 -4.29 -12.30
N ILE A 240 20.70 -4.07 -11.73
CA ILE A 240 21.22 -4.96 -10.67
C ILE A 240 20.72 -4.47 -9.33
N VAL A 241 20.10 -5.35 -8.58
CA VAL A 241 19.58 -5.07 -7.23
C VAL A 241 20.36 -5.88 -6.21
N GLN A 242 20.79 -5.22 -5.15
CA GLN A 242 21.48 -5.83 -4.01
C GLN A 242 20.60 -5.80 -2.77
N ARG A 243 20.63 -6.88 -2.00
CA ARG A 243 20.15 -6.94 -0.62
C ARG A 243 21.31 -6.76 0.35
N SER A 244 21.10 -5.96 1.37
CA SER A 244 22.00 -5.85 2.53
C SER A 244 21.18 -5.83 3.81
N ASP A 245 21.86 -6.07 4.93
CA ASP A 245 21.27 -5.82 6.23
C ASP A 245 21.11 -4.31 6.44
N ARG A 246 19.92 -3.89 6.84
CA ARG A 246 19.58 -2.51 7.21
C ARG A 246 20.16 -2.14 8.60
N GLY A 247 20.52 -3.13 9.41
CA GLY A 247 20.79 -2.97 10.82
C GLY A 247 19.51 -2.83 11.67
N LEU A 248 19.68 -2.50 12.93
CA LEU A 248 18.57 -2.31 13.87
C LEU A 248 17.86 -0.96 13.59
N ALA A 249 16.55 -0.98 13.49
CA ALA A 249 15.71 0.22 13.33
C ALA A 249 14.36 0.05 14.05
N VAL A 250 13.83 1.14 14.58
CA VAL A 250 12.50 1.17 15.21
C VAL A 250 11.43 1.20 14.14
N GLU A 251 10.68 0.11 14.01
CA GLU A 251 9.60 0.02 13.02
C GLU A 251 8.28 0.62 13.49
N SER A 252 8.05 0.71 14.80
CA SER A 252 6.81 1.21 15.40
C SER A 252 7.12 1.97 16.68
N CYS A 253 6.37 3.04 16.95
CA CYS A 253 6.51 3.82 18.17
C CYS A 253 6.36 2.94 19.41
N GLY A 254 7.31 3.05 20.34
CA GLY A 254 7.32 2.29 21.60
C GLY A 254 7.67 0.80 21.46
N LYS A 255 8.22 0.38 20.31
CA LYS A 255 8.75 -0.97 20.12
C LYS A 255 10.28 -0.97 20.09
N GLU A 256 10.87 -2.10 20.47
CA GLU A 256 12.31 -2.29 20.34
C GLU A 256 12.76 -2.30 18.89
N PRO A 257 13.97 -1.81 18.59
CA PRO A 257 14.55 -1.90 17.27
C PRO A 257 14.70 -3.34 16.80
N VAL A 258 14.42 -3.58 15.53
CA VAL A 258 14.56 -4.89 14.89
C VAL A 258 15.46 -4.79 13.66
N SER A 259 16.21 -5.86 13.37
CA SER A 259 16.97 -5.98 12.13
C SER A 259 16.05 -6.24 10.95
N GLY A 260 16.53 -5.96 9.76
CA GLY A 260 15.78 -6.21 8.54
C GLY A 260 16.63 -6.04 7.29
N ASP A 261 16.06 -6.43 6.17
CA ASP A 261 16.70 -6.29 4.87
C ASP A 261 16.32 -4.97 4.20
N GLN A 262 17.27 -4.39 3.51
CA GLN A 262 17.04 -3.34 2.52
C GLN A 262 17.47 -3.79 1.13
N TYR A 263 16.80 -3.25 0.10
CA TYR A 263 17.06 -3.55 -1.29
C TYR A 263 17.29 -2.26 -2.05
N PHE A 264 18.33 -2.20 -2.85
CA PHE A 264 18.70 -1.02 -3.62
C PHE A 264 19.34 -1.43 -4.95
N ALA A 265 19.17 -0.59 -5.96
CA ALA A 265 19.86 -0.76 -7.22
C ALA A 265 21.31 -0.33 -7.04
N ILE A 266 22.24 -1.13 -7.56
CA ILE A 266 23.64 -0.74 -7.70
C ILE A 266 23.87 -0.23 -9.12
N ALA A 267 24.63 0.86 -9.23
CA ALA A 267 25.01 1.39 -10.53
C ALA A 267 25.74 0.31 -11.34
N PRO A 268 25.47 0.21 -12.65
CA PRO A 268 26.23 -0.67 -13.53
C PRO A 268 27.69 -0.28 -13.59
#